data_dc8943a84a6b7ae2171103a92bd48c60
#
_entry.id   dc8943a84a6b7ae2171103a92bd48c60
#
_cell.length_a   1.000
_cell.length_b   1.000
_cell.length_c   1.000
_cell.angle_alpha   90.00
_cell.angle_beta   90.00
_cell.angle_gamma   90.00
#
_symmetry.space_group_name_H-M   'P 1'
#
loop_
_entity.id
_entity.type
_entity.pdbx_description
1 polymer ?
#
loop_
_entity_poly.entity_id
_entity_poly.type
_entity_poly.pdbx_seq_one_letter_code
_entity_poly.pdbx_strand_id
1 'polypeptide(L)'
;MTAARESLEELLADPKYLGAKPGIIAALHTWGRTVCNHPHVHCLVTAGGIDPAGRFVKSKHSTLLPYGVLHAKFRGKLCDFLTKAVTSGDLVIPPLMTAAKCHSLLN
;
A
#
# COMPACT_ATOMS: atom_id res chain seq x y z
N MET A 1 -1.67 -3.52 6.08
CA MET A 1 -1.74 -2.04 6.19
C MET A 1 -0.40 -1.33 5.97
N THR A 2 0.71 -1.91 6.39
CA THR A 2 2.07 -1.33 6.21
C THR A 2 2.39 -1.04 4.74
N ALA A 3 2.13 -1.98 3.82
CA ALA A 3 2.37 -1.77 2.40
C ALA A 3 1.58 -0.57 1.83
N ALA A 4 0.33 -0.40 2.24
CA ALA A 4 -0.50 0.72 1.81
C ALA A 4 0.04 2.06 2.34
N ARG A 5 0.34 2.13 3.63
CA ARG A 5 0.91 3.33 4.27
C ARG A 5 2.24 3.74 3.64
N GLU A 6 3.18 2.80 3.54
CA GLU A 6 4.50 3.09 2.96
C GLU A 6 4.42 3.50 1.49
N SER A 7 3.53 2.88 0.71
CA SER A 7 3.33 3.27 -0.68
C SER A 7 2.88 4.72 -0.81
N LEU A 8 1.91 5.12 0.01
CA LEU A 8 1.41 6.50 0.03
C LEU A 8 2.48 7.48 0.53
N GLU A 9 3.14 7.18 1.65
CA GLU A 9 4.17 8.05 2.23
C GLU A 9 5.34 8.26 1.27
N GLU A 10 5.85 7.20 0.66
CA GLU A 10 6.99 7.28 -0.26
C GLU A 10 6.65 8.04 -1.54
N LEU A 11 5.49 7.79 -2.14
CA LEU A 11 5.08 8.49 -3.35
C LEU A 11 4.79 9.97 -3.07
N LEU A 12 4.12 10.27 -1.97
CA LEU A 12 3.76 11.65 -1.63
C LEU A 12 4.93 12.47 -1.08
N ALA A 13 6.02 11.84 -0.63
CA ALA A 13 7.26 12.52 -0.32
C ALA A 13 7.96 13.08 -1.57
N ASP A 14 7.70 12.51 -2.76
CA ASP A 14 8.24 12.99 -4.02
C ASP A 14 7.60 14.33 -4.40
N PRO A 15 8.41 15.40 -4.63
CA PRO A 15 7.90 16.71 -5.04
C PRO A 15 7.08 16.70 -6.34
N LYS A 16 7.26 15.69 -7.17
CA LYS A 16 6.47 15.49 -8.38
C LYS A 16 4.98 15.33 -8.06
N TYR A 17 4.63 14.74 -6.91
CA TYR A 17 3.25 14.53 -6.48
C TYR A 17 2.83 15.50 -5.39
N LEU A 18 3.53 15.52 -4.26
CA LEU A 18 3.20 16.42 -3.15
C LEU A 18 4.45 17.06 -2.52
N GLY A 19 5.53 16.28 -2.30
CA GLY A 19 6.73 16.74 -1.61
C GLY A 19 6.53 16.97 -0.11
N ALA A 20 5.63 16.23 0.52
CA ALA A 20 5.27 16.40 1.92
C ALA A 20 4.78 15.09 2.54
N LYS A 21 4.75 15.05 3.87
CA LYS A 21 4.20 13.93 4.62
C LYS A 21 2.70 14.15 4.86
N PRO A 22 1.83 13.31 4.28
CA PRO A 22 0.38 13.42 4.47
C PRO A 22 -0.07 12.87 5.80
N GLY A 23 -1.28 13.25 6.23
CA GLY A 23 -2.03 12.51 7.24
C GLY A 23 -2.75 11.34 6.60
N ILE A 24 -2.66 10.16 7.23
CA ILE A 24 -3.29 8.94 6.72
C ILE A 24 -4.04 8.25 7.85
N ILE A 25 -5.32 7.93 7.61
CA ILE A 25 -6.09 7.01 8.44
C ILE A 25 -6.33 5.76 7.61
N ALA A 26 -5.91 4.61 8.10
CA ALA A 26 -6.07 3.34 7.40
C ALA A 26 -6.88 2.36 8.26
N ALA A 27 -7.83 1.66 7.62
CA ALA A 27 -8.65 0.64 8.25
C ALA A 27 -8.64 -0.62 7.40
N LEU A 28 -8.39 -1.77 8.04
CA LEU A 28 -8.47 -3.07 7.39
C LEU A 28 -9.89 -3.61 7.48
N HIS A 29 -10.47 -3.93 6.34
CA HIS A 29 -11.74 -4.64 6.23
C HIS A 29 -11.49 -6.04 5.68
N THR A 30 -12.16 -7.04 6.24
CA THR A 30 -11.96 -8.46 5.87
C THR A 30 -13.17 -9.08 5.18
N TRP A 31 -14.27 -8.34 5.03
CA TRP A 31 -15.50 -8.81 4.41
C TRP A 31 -15.97 -7.91 3.27
N GLY A 32 -16.62 -8.50 2.27
CA GLY A 32 -17.30 -7.79 1.20
C GLY A 32 -18.83 -7.73 1.43
N ARG A 33 -19.56 -7.21 0.44
CA ARG A 33 -21.05 -7.11 0.48
C ARG A 33 -21.75 -8.46 0.63
N THR A 34 -21.12 -9.53 0.18
CA THR A 34 -21.63 -10.91 0.22
C THR A 34 -21.14 -11.70 1.44
N VAL A 35 -20.58 -11.01 2.44
CA VAL A 35 -20.02 -11.64 3.64
C VAL A 35 -18.91 -12.66 3.32
N CYS A 36 -18.34 -12.63 2.12
CA CYS A 36 -17.18 -13.44 1.76
C CYS A 36 -15.88 -12.82 2.27
N ASN A 37 -14.87 -13.65 2.45
CA ASN A 37 -13.54 -13.17 2.83
C ASN A 37 -12.95 -12.32 1.69
N HIS A 38 -12.90 -11.01 1.90
CA HIS A 38 -12.41 -10.04 0.94
C HIS A 38 -11.56 -8.97 1.65
N PRO A 39 -10.30 -9.33 2.01
CA PRO A 39 -9.44 -8.38 2.71
C PRO A 39 -9.09 -7.19 1.82
N HIS A 40 -9.32 -5.99 2.34
CA HIS A 40 -8.99 -4.73 1.67
C HIS A 40 -8.74 -3.64 2.69
N VAL A 41 -8.01 -2.61 2.28
CA VAL A 41 -7.64 -1.47 3.13
C VAL A 41 -8.32 -0.21 2.61
N HIS A 42 -9.05 0.47 3.49
CA HIS A 42 -9.54 1.82 3.25
C HIS A 42 -8.54 2.83 3.80
N CYS A 43 -8.13 3.77 2.98
CA CYS A 43 -7.25 4.86 3.38
C CYS A 43 -7.92 6.20 3.15
N LEU A 44 -8.04 7.00 4.21
CA LEU A 44 -8.37 8.41 4.12
C LEU A 44 -7.05 9.19 4.18
N VAL A 45 -6.77 9.96 3.15
CA VAL A 45 -5.50 10.67 3.00
C VAL A 45 -5.78 12.16 2.86
N THR A 46 -5.04 12.99 3.59
CA THR A 46 -5.17 14.45 3.47
C THR A 46 -4.75 14.91 2.07
N ALA A 47 -5.45 15.92 1.54
CA ALA A 47 -5.09 16.55 0.25
C ALA A 47 -3.93 17.55 0.39
N GLY A 48 -2.97 17.22 1.21
CA GLY A 48 -1.79 18.01 1.53
C GLY A 48 -1.00 17.33 2.64
N GLY A 49 0.07 17.96 3.06
CA GLY A 49 0.91 17.44 4.12
C GLY A 49 1.92 18.45 4.63
N ILE A 50 2.80 17.99 5.51
CA ILE A 50 3.86 18.81 6.10
C ILE A 50 5.17 18.52 5.36
N ASP A 51 5.77 19.57 4.79
CA ASP A 51 7.06 19.45 4.11
C ASP A 51 8.23 19.31 5.11
N PRO A 52 9.46 19.01 4.64
CA PRO A 52 10.62 18.89 5.52
C PRO A 52 10.93 20.19 6.32
N ALA A 53 10.47 21.34 5.86
CA ALA A 53 10.63 22.61 6.56
C ALA A 53 9.53 22.90 7.60
N GLY A 54 8.59 21.96 7.79
CA GLY A 54 7.48 22.09 8.74
C GLY A 54 6.30 22.92 8.24
N ARG A 55 6.23 23.22 6.94
CA ARG A 55 5.17 24.01 6.33
C ARG A 55 4.09 23.12 5.74
N PHE A 56 2.83 23.56 5.81
CA PHE A 56 1.74 22.86 5.14
C PHE A 56 1.79 23.10 3.61
N VAL A 57 1.76 22.00 2.86
CA VAL A 57 1.74 22.00 1.39
C VAL A 57 0.43 21.38 0.91
N LYS A 58 -0.34 22.16 0.18
CA LYS A 58 -1.60 21.69 -0.42
C LYS A 58 -1.31 20.95 -1.73
N SER A 59 -2.10 19.92 -2.03
CA SER A 59 -2.03 19.23 -3.32
C SER A 59 -2.29 20.21 -4.48
N LYS A 60 -1.46 20.12 -5.51
CA LYS A 60 -1.54 20.96 -6.71
C LYS A 60 -2.46 20.39 -7.79
N HIS A 61 -2.82 19.12 -7.65
CA HIS A 61 -3.58 18.38 -8.66
C HIS A 61 -4.93 17.94 -8.10
N SER A 62 -5.92 17.79 -8.96
CA SER A 62 -7.24 17.27 -8.60
C SER A 62 -7.18 15.82 -8.13
N THR A 63 -6.22 15.06 -8.61
CA THR A 63 -5.93 13.69 -8.17
C THR A 63 -4.62 13.69 -7.40
N LEU A 64 -4.63 13.19 -6.16
CA LEU A 64 -3.46 13.20 -5.29
C LEU A 64 -2.31 12.35 -5.88
N LEU A 65 -2.63 11.19 -6.41
CA LEU A 65 -1.70 10.27 -7.07
C LEU A 65 -2.35 9.62 -8.29
N PRO A 66 -1.59 9.41 -9.39
CA PRO A 66 -2.08 8.59 -10.49
C PRO A 66 -2.34 7.15 -10.04
N TYR A 67 -3.47 6.58 -10.44
CA TYR A 67 -3.85 5.20 -10.07
C TYR A 67 -2.76 4.17 -10.43
N GLY A 68 -2.24 4.21 -11.65
CA GLY A 68 -1.24 3.25 -12.10
C GLY A 68 0.05 3.27 -11.29
N VAL A 69 0.49 4.46 -10.87
CA VAL A 69 1.69 4.63 -10.03
C VAL A 69 1.46 4.05 -8.64
N LEU A 70 0.33 4.37 -8.01
CA LEU A 70 -0.02 3.83 -6.70
C LEU A 70 -0.21 2.31 -6.76
N HIS A 71 -0.90 1.81 -7.77
CA HIS A 71 -1.12 0.38 -7.97
C HIS A 71 0.21 -0.39 -8.09
N ALA A 72 1.12 0.08 -8.93
CA ALA A 72 2.43 -0.57 -9.13
C ALA A 72 3.26 -0.57 -7.84
N LYS A 73 3.30 0.55 -7.12
CA LYS A 73 4.04 0.68 -5.87
C LYS A 73 3.47 -0.23 -4.77
N PHE A 74 2.16 -0.20 -4.58
CA PHE A 74 1.47 -1.04 -3.59
C PHE A 74 1.64 -2.53 -3.89
N ARG A 75 1.43 -2.94 -5.15
CA ARG A 75 1.62 -4.33 -5.58
C ARG A 75 3.04 -4.81 -5.31
N GLY A 76 4.05 -4.02 -5.67
CA GLY A 76 5.45 -4.35 -5.44
C GLY A 76 5.76 -4.57 -3.95
N LYS A 77 5.31 -3.66 -3.09
CA LYS A 77 5.52 -3.77 -1.63
C LYS A 77 4.77 -4.96 -1.03
N LEU A 78 3.52 -5.15 -1.41
CA LEU A 78 2.71 -6.27 -0.90
C LEU A 78 3.33 -7.61 -1.29
N CYS A 79 3.72 -7.78 -2.56
CA CYS A 79 4.35 -9.00 -3.04
C CYS A 79 5.70 -9.25 -2.34
N ASP A 80 6.49 -8.21 -2.09
CA ASP A 80 7.76 -8.32 -1.35
C ASP A 80 7.53 -8.77 0.09
N PHE A 81 6.58 -8.19 0.80
CA PHE A 81 6.23 -8.61 2.17
C PHE A 81 5.71 -10.06 2.22
N LEU A 82 4.86 -10.46 1.28
CA LEU A 82 4.35 -11.81 1.21
C LEU A 82 5.47 -12.81 0.90
N THR A 83 6.38 -12.49 -0.01
CA THR A 83 7.55 -13.31 -0.34
C THR A 83 8.44 -13.51 0.88
N LYS A 84 8.73 -12.45 1.62
CA LYS A 84 9.50 -12.51 2.86
C LYS A 84 8.79 -13.33 3.93
N ALA A 85 7.48 -13.19 4.09
CA ALA A 85 6.70 -13.95 5.05
C ALA A 85 6.67 -15.45 4.72
N VAL A 86 6.59 -15.83 3.45
CA VAL A 86 6.70 -17.23 3.00
C VAL A 86 8.09 -17.78 3.29
N THR A 87 9.14 -17.02 2.99
CA THR A 87 10.54 -17.45 3.19
C THR A 87 10.86 -17.62 4.68
N SER A 88 10.37 -16.73 5.54
CA SER A 88 10.59 -16.80 7.00
C SER A 88 9.71 -17.83 7.72
N GLY A 89 8.70 -18.35 7.05
CA GLY A 89 7.72 -19.27 7.66
C GLY A 89 6.59 -18.59 8.43
N ASP A 90 6.51 -17.26 8.44
CA ASP A 90 5.43 -16.51 9.09
C ASP A 90 4.09 -16.68 8.36
N LEU A 91 4.14 -16.98 7.06
CA LEU A 91 2.96 -17.28 6.25
C LEU A 91 2.93 -18.76 5.89
N VAL A 92 1.87 -19.44 6.30
CA VAL A 92 1.66 -20.86 5.99
C VAL A 92 1.11 -21.01 4.57
N ILE A 93 1.82 -21.81 3.76
CA ILE A 93 1.39 -22.12 2.39
C ILE A 93 0.31 -23.20 2.44
N PRO A 94 -0.79 -23.08 1.66
CA PRO A 94 -1.81 -24.14 1.58
C PRO A 94 -1.20 -25.49 1.20
N PRO A 95 -1.73 -26.63 1.73
CA PRO A 95 -1.14 -27.96 1.52
C PRO A 95 -0.96 -28.39 0.06
N LEU A 96 -1.81 -27.88 -0.85
CA LEU A 96 -1.75 -28.17 -2.28
C LEU A 96 -0.88 -27.21 -3.09
N MET A 97 -0.21 -26.27 -2.43
CA MET A 97 0.65 -25.27 -3.07
C MET A 97 2.11 -25.50 -2.66
N THR A 98 3.00 -25.52 -3.62
CA THR A 98 4.44 -25.55 -3.34
C THR A 98 4.98 -24.13 -3.12
N ALA A 99 6.10 -24.01 -2.42
CA ALA A 99 6.79 -22.72 -2.25
C ALA A 99 7.15 -22.09 -3.61
N ALA A 100 7.62 -22.89 -4.57
CA ALA A 100 7.93 -22.43 -5.92
C ALA A 100 6.70 -21.85 -6.63
N LYS A 101 5.54 -22.51 -6.51
CA LYS A 101 4.27 -22.01 -7.06
C LYS A 101 3.85 -20.70 -6.40
N CYS A 102 3.97 -20.60 -5.09
CA CYS A 102 3.66 -19.38 -4.35
C CYS A 102 4.55 -18.21 -4.80
N HIS A 103 5.86 -18.41 -4.89
CA HIS A 103 6.78 -17.39 -5.38
C HIS A 103 6.49 -16.96 -6.81
N SER A 104 6.12 -17.91 -7.68
CA SER A 104 5.72 -17.61 -9.08
C SER A 104 4.48 -16.71 -9.15
N LEU A 105 3.52 -16.87 -8.24
CA LEU A 105 2.31 -16.02 -8.19
C LEU A 105 2.59 -14.61 -7.67
N LEU A 106 3.63 -14.45 -6.84
CA LEU A 106 4.00 -13.16 -6.24
C LEU A 106 4.93 -12.32 -7.13
N ASN A 107 5.59 -12.93 -8.08
CA ASN A 107 6.42 -12.25 -9.07
C ASN A 107 5.62 -11.83 -10.28
#